data_e673e8408eb5f989bb0523847d9225b3
#
_entry.id   e673e8408eb5f989bb0523847d9225b3
#
_cell.length_a   1.000
_cell.length_b   1.000
_cell.length_c   1.000
_cell.angle_alpha   90.00
_cell.angle_beta   90.00
_cell.angle_gamma   90.00
#
_symmetry.space_group_name_H-M   'P 1'
#
loop_
_entity.id
_entity.type
_entity.pdbx_description
1 polymer ?
#
loop_
_entity_poly.entity_id
_entity_poly.type
_entity_poly.pdbx_seq_one_letter_code
_entity_poly.pdbx_strand_id
1 'polypeptide(L)'
;MSLLAISTALSAQKPVELELWPDGAPNSNGITTPEQKLENNRISNVSEPTLTIYPAAKPNGLAVVACPGGGYIRLAMNHEGHDMADWFNAQGITYAVLKYRMPNGHHDVPLSDAHQAI
;
A
#
# COMPACT_ATOMS: atom_id res chain seq x y z
N MET A 1 -46.25 -3.82 18.39
CA MET A 1 -45.44 -3.33 17.26
C MET A 1 -43.97 -3.49 17.61
N SER A 2 -43.33 -4.54 17.11
CA SER A 2 -41.88 -4.70 17.36
C SER A 2 -41.11 -3.94 16.27
N LEU A 3 -40.35 -2.93 16.67
CA LEU A 3 -39.37 -2.28 15.80
C LEU A 3 -38.19 -3.24 15.66
N LEU A 4 -38.09 -3.90 14.51
CA LEU A 4 -36.85 -4.54 14.10
C LEU A 4 -35.84 -3.44 13.75
N ALA A 5 -34.93 -3.14 14.69
CA ALA A 5 -33.75 -2.37 14.38
C ALA A 5 -32.84 -3.25 13.52
N ILE A 6 -32.87 -3.06 12.21
CA ILE A 6 -31.89 -3.67 11.33
C ILE A 6 -30.58 -2.91 11.54
N SER A 7 -29.74 -3.44 12.42
CA SER A 7 -28.36 -2.98 12.54
C SER A 7 -27.62 -3.44 11.29
N THR A 8 -27.50 -2.55 10.28
CA THR A 8 -26.56 -2.76 9.21
C THR A 8 -25.16 -2.54 9.78
N ALA A 9 -24.52 -3.64 10.17
CA ALA A 9 -23.10 -3.58 10.48
C ALA A 9 -22.36 -3.18 9.20
N LEU A 10 -21.77 -1.95 9.21
CA LEU A 10 -20.88 -1.51 8.16
C LEU A 10 -19.60 -2.31 8.32
N SER A 11 -19.43 -3.38 7.51
CA SER A 11 -18.17 -4.09 7.42
C SER A 11 -17.18 -3.25 6.61
N ALA A 12 -15.91 -3.27 7.03
CA ALA A 12 -14.81 -2.71 6.25
C ALA A 12 -14.82 -3.34 4.85
N GLN A 13 -14.64 -2.52 3.83
CA GLN A 13 -14.50 -3.01 2.47
C GLN A 13 -13.19 -3.77 2.32
N LYS A 14 -13.17 -4.77 1.42
CA LYS A 14 -11.95 -5.53 1.15
C LYS A 14 -10.88 -4.63 0.56
N PRO A 15 -9.60 -4.83 0.92
CA PRO A 15 -8.51 -4.11 0.29
C PRO A 15 -8.43 -4.43 -1.20
N VAL A 16 -8.01 -3.44 -1.98
CA VAL A 16 -7.80 -3.54 -3.42
C VAL A 16 -6.33 -3.34 -3.72
N GLU A 17 -5.69 -4.30 -4.36
CA GLU A 17 -4.32 -4.18 -4.84
C GLU A 17 -4.31 -3.77 -6.31
N LEU A 18 -3.61 -2.68 -6.61
CA LEU A 18 -3.47 -2.14 -7.97
C LEU A 18 -2.02 -2.21 -8.43
N GLU A 19 -1.80 -2.56 -9.68
CA GLU A 19 -0.53 -2.27 -10.34
C GLU A 19 -0.35 -0.75 -10.41
N LEU A 20 0.80 -0.26 -9.98
CA LEU A 20 1.04 1.19 -9.95
C LEU A 20 1.17 1.78 -11.37
N TRP A 21 1.77 1.03 -12.28
CA TRP A 21 2.03 1.45 -13.66
C TRP A 21 1.45 0.45 -14.66
N PRO A 22 0.12 0.40 -14.84
CA PRO A 22 -0.49 -0.61 -15.70
C PRO A 22 -0.05 -0.50 -17.17
N ASP A 23 0.34 0.69 -17.62
CA ASP A 23 0.81 0.94 -19.00
C ASP A 23 2.34 1.03 -19.09
N GLY A 24 3.04 0.63 -18.03
CA GLY A 24 4.50 0.67 -17.95
C GLY A 24 5.04 1.89 -17.21
N ALA A 25 6.08 1.67 -16.41
CA ALA A 25 6.74 2.72 -15.65
C ALA A 25 7.61 3.62 -16.55
N PRO A 26 7.79 4.91 -16.18
CA PRO A 26 8.62 5.84 -16.98
C PRO A 26 10.12 5.55 -16.87
N ASN A 27 10.53 4.73 -15.92
CA ASN A 27 11.92 4.43 -15.61
C ASN A 27 12.06 3.00 -15.09
N SER A 28 13.30 2.54 -14.89
CA SER A 28 13.61 1.21 -14.38
C SER A 28 14.73 1.28 -13.36
N ASN A 29 14.66 0.43 -12.33
CA ASN A 29 15.76 0.27 -11.38
C ASN A 29 16.82 -0.76 -11.85
N GLY A 30 16.60 -1.40 -13.00
CA GLY A 30 17.53 -2.38 -13.55
C GLY A 30 17.62 -3.70 -12.77
N ILE A 31 16.81 -3.90 -11.73
CA ILE A 31 16.80 -5.13 -10.94
C ILE A 31 16.12 -6.23 -11.77
N THR A 32 16.85 -7.31 -12.03
CA THR A 32 16.35 -8.50 -12.74
C THR A 32 16.16 -9.68 -11.81
N THR A 33 16.75 -9.65 -10.60
CA THR A 33 16.52 -10.64 -9.56
C THR A 33 15.06 -10.60 -9.13
N PRO A 34 14.34 -11.73 -9.06
CA PRO A 34 12.95 -11.74 -8.64
C PRO A 34 12.76 -11.17 -7.24
N GLU A 35 11.60 -10.55 -7.00
CA GLU A 35 11.20 -10.14 -5.67
C GLU A 35 11.24 -11.33 -4.72
N GLN A 36 11.76 -11.12 -3.52
CA GLN A 36 11.87 -12.17 -2.51
C GLN A 36 11.11 -11.75 -1.25
N LYS A 37 10.19 -12.61 -0.85
CA LYS A 37 9.47 -12.44 0.40
C LYS A 37 10.31 -13.03 1.55
N LEU A 38 10.68 -12.18 2.49
CA LEU A 38 11.44 -12.52 3.68
C LEU A 38 10.51 -12.67 4.89
N GLU A 39 11.08 -12.99 6.06
CA GLU A 39 10.33 -13.10 7.31
C GLU A 39 9.58 -11.79 7.62
N ASN A 40 8.44 -11.90 8.30
CA ASN A 40 7.58 -10.79 8.70
C ASN A 40 7.11 -9.93 7.51
N ASN A 41 6.90 -10.56 6.35
CA ASN A 41 6.48 -9.90 5.13
C ASN A 41 7.38 -8.71 4.74
N ARG A 42 8.69 -8.87 4.91
CA ARG A 42 9.66 -7.98 4.27
C ARG A 42 9.88 -8.45 2.84
N ILE A 43 9.96 -7.52 1.92
CA ILE A 43 10.13 -7.83 0.49
C ILE A 43 11.40 -7.14 0.00
N SER A 44 12.32 -7.92 -0.57
CA SER A 44 13.53 -7.42 -1.21
C SER A 44 13.41 -7.45 -2.74
N ASN A 45 14.33 -6.78 -3.42
CA ASN A 45 14.39 -6.71 -4.89
C ASN A 45 13.10 -6.19 -5.54
N VAL A 46 12.40 -5.27 -4.88
CA VAL A 46 11.13 -4.75 -5.40
C VAL A 46 11.35 -4.09 -6.76
N SER A 47 10.72 -4.66 -7.78
CA SER A 47 10.75 -4.20 -9.17
C SER A 47 9.34 -4.08 -9.77
N GLU A 48 8.33 -4.64 -9.10
CA GLU A 48 6.93 -4.62 -9.52
C GLU A 48 6.09 -3.83 -8.50
N PRO A 49 5.96 -2.50 -8.67
CA PRO A 49 5.31 -1.67 -7.67
C PRO A 49 3.80 -1.85 -7.68
N THR A 50 3.23 -1.87 -6.48
CA THR A 50 1.78 -1.98 -6.26
C THR A 50 1.30 -1.00 -5.22
N LEU A 51 0.02 -0.66 -5.29
CA LEU A 51 -0.66 0.12 -4.27
C LEU A 51 -1.81 -0.70 -3.71
N THR A 52 -1.77 -1.01 -2.42
CA THR A 52 -2.86 -1.70 -1.73
C THR A 52 -3.70 -0.67 -0.99
N ILE A 53 -4.96 -0.53 -1.40
CA ILE A 53 -5.89 0.45 -0.85
C ILE A 53 -6.84 -0.24 0.12
N TYR A 54 -6.94 0.30 1.34
CA TYR A 54 -7.88 -0.10 2.38
C TYR A 54 -8.95 0.99 2.52
N PRO A 55 -10.10 0.84 1.85
CA PRO A 55 -11.17 1.83 1.94
C PRO A 55 -11.78 1.86 3.34
N ALA A 56 -11.98 3.05 3.89
CA ALA A 56 -12.72 3.20 5.14
C ALA A 56 -14.21 2.90 4.93
N ALA A 57 -14.84 2.23 5.90
CA ALA A 57 -16.28 1.97 5.85
C ALA A 57 -17.10 3.27 5.89
N LYS A 58 -16.63 4.26 6.64
CA LYS A 58 -17.23 5.60 6.76
C LYS A 58 -16.17 6.65 6.43
N PRO A 59 -15.87 6.88 5.13
CA PRO A 59 -14.80 7.78 4.75
C PRO A 59 -15.10 9.23 5.13
N ASN A 60 -14.08 9.94 5.63
CA ASN A 60 -14.16 11.35 6.00
C ASN A 60 -13.53 12.29 4.95
N GLY A 61 -13.10 11.76 3.81
CA GLY A 61 -12.45 12.52 2.74
C GLY A 61 -10.94 12.58 2.84
N LEU A 62 -10.35 12.07 3.93
CA LEU A 62 -8.89 12.00 4.10
C LEU A 62 -8.35 10.65 3.63
N ALA A 63 -7.14 10.69 3.10
CA ALA A 63 -6.40 9.49 2.73
C ALA A 63 -4.94 9.59 3.15
N VAL A 64 -4.34 8.47 3.47
CA VAL A 64 -2.92 8.34 3.81
C VAL A 64 -2.30 7.28 2.93
N VAL A 65 -1.16 7.59 2.34
CA VAL A 65 -0.33 6.63 1.61
C VAL A 65 0.90 6.35 2.47
N ALA A 66 1.03 5.12 2.94
CA ALA A 66 2.21 4.68 3.69
C ALA A 66 3.26 4.14 2.73
N CYS A 67 4.50 4.57 2.95
CA CYS A 67 5.68 4.10 2.22
C CYS A 67 6.56 3.34 3.21
N PRO A 68 6.45 2.01 3.30
CA PRO A 68 7.22 1.25 4.28
C PRO A 68 8.72 1.45 4.14
N GLY A 69 9.42 1.51 5.25
CA GLY A 69 10.88 1.65 5.28
C GLY A 69 11.62 0.33 5.14
N GLY A 70 12.92 0.38 5.14
CA GLY A 70 13.82 -0.79 5.07
C GLY A 70 15.18 -0.47 4.46
N GLY A 71 15.61 0.80 4.53
CA GLY A 71 16.93 1.25 4.08
C GLY A 71 17.15 1.15 2.58
N TYR A 72 16.09 1.14 1.79
CA TYR A 72 16.12 0.93 0.33
C TYR A 72 16.70 -0.43 -0.11
N ILE A 73 16.76 -1.38 0.80
CA ILE A 73 17.18 -2.76 0.52
C ILE A 73 15.96 -3.68 0.46
N ARG A 74 14.99 -3.40 1.34
CA ARG A 74 13.75 -4.16 1.48
C ARG A 74 12.64 -3.27 2.01
N LEU A 75 11.40 -3.74 1.93
CA LEU A 75 10.24 -3.05 2.50
C LEU A 75 9.64 -3.87 3.63
N ALA A 76 9.42 -3.23 4.77
CA ALA A 76 8.77 -3.81 5.94
C ALA A 76 7.24 -3.70 5.79
N MET A 77 6.65 -4.51 4.91
CA MET A 77 5.27 -4.34 4.44
C MET A 77 4.21 -4.46 5.53
N ASN A 78 4.42 -5.28 6.57
CA ASN A 78 3.43 -5.43 7.63
C ASN A 78 3.54 -4.32 8.67
N HIS A 79 4.61 -4.29 9.48
CA HIS A 79 4.67 -3.40 10.64
C HIS A 79 4.86 -1.91 10.29
N GLU A 80 5.30 -1.58 9.09
CA GLU A 80 5.37 -0.20 8.61
C GLU A 80 4.36 0.09 7.48
N GLY A 81 3.43 -0.82 7.26
CA GLY A 81 2.42 -0.70 6.22
C GLY A 81 1.07 -1.29 6.61
N HIS A 82 0.82 -2.54 6.24
CA HIS A 82 -0.50 -3.16 6.33
C HIS A 82 -1.11 -3.18 7.74
N ASP A 83 -0.29 -3.34 8.79
CA ASP A 83 -0.77 -3.46 10.17
C ASP A 83 -1.47 -2.20 10.69
N MET A 84 -1.23 -1.04 10.08
CA MET A 84 -1.86 0.22 10.48
C MET A 84 -3.22 0.48 9.82
N ALA A 85 -3.62 -0.34 8.88
CA ALA A 85 -4.83 -0.10 8.08
C ALA A 85 -6.11 -0.01 8.93
N ASP A 86 -6.28 -0.91 9.87
CA ASP A 86 -7.49 -0.94 10.71
C ASP A 86 -7.61 0.32 11.57
N TRP A 87 -6.49 0.81 12.10
CA TRP A 87 -6.50 2.03 12.91
C TRP A 87 -6.94 3.25 12.08
N PHE A 88 -6.35 3.44 10.89
CA PHE A 88 -6.74 4.56 10.02
C PHE A 88 -8.20 4.44 9.55
N ASN A 89 -8.63 3.24 9.16
CA ASN A 89 -10.00 3.02 8.74
C ASN A 89 -11.01 3.30 9.85
N ALA A 90 -10.67 2.97 11.12
CA ALA A 90 -11.51 3.29 12.26
C ALA A 90 -11.71 4.81 12.46
N GLN A 91 -10.77 5.63 11.99
CA GLN A 91 -10.85 7.09 12.00
C GLN A 91 -11.58 7.66 10.77
N GLY A 92 -12.08 6.81 9.87
CA GLY A 92 -12.68 7.24 8.62
C GLY A 92 -11.67 7.63 7.53
N ILE A 93 -10.41 7.29 7.71
CA ILE A 93 -9.33 7.61 6.79
C ILE A 93 -9.09 6.42 5.86
N THR A 94 -9.18 6.67 4.55
CA THR A 94 -8.75 5.69 3.56
C THR A 94 -7.23 5.53 3.66
N TYR A 95 -6.76 4.30 3.72
CA TYR A 95 -5.36 4.00 3.94
C TYR A 95 -4.82 3.18 2.77
N ALA A 96 -3.64 3.52 2.29
CA ALA A 96 -2.99 2.78 1.22
C ALA A 96 -1.54 2.49 1.58
N VAL A 97 -1.06 1.34 1.13
CA VAL A 97 0.34 0.91 1.31
C VAL A 97 0.98 0.80 -0.05
N LEU A 98 2.04 1.56 -0.24
CA LEU A 98 2.82 1.56 -1.48
C LEU A 98 4.00 0.58 -1.36
N LYS A 99 3.97 -0.46 -2.19
CA LYS A 99 5.14 -1.28 -2.43
C LYS A 99 5.93 -0.60 -3.56
N TYR A 100 6.86 0.27 -3.19
CA TYR A 100 7.65 1.03 -4.16
C TYR A 100 8.92 0.27 -4.56
N ARG A 101 9.38 0.55 -5.76
CA ARG A 101 10.59 -0.09 -6.29
C ARG A 101 11.83 0.35 -5.52
N MET A 102 12.75 -0.58 -5.34
CA MET A 102 14.06 -0.26 -4.78
C MET A 102 14.85 0.61 -5.76
N PRO A 103 15.64 1.57 -5.25
CA PRO A 103 16.34 2.51 -6.14
C PRO A 103 17.47 1.87 -6.94
N ASN A 104 18.21 0.95 -6.38
CA ASN A 104 19.41 0.36 -7.02
C ASN A 104 20.30 1.44 -7.65
N GLY A 105 20.53 2.55 -6.90
CA GLY A 105 21.30 3.70 -7.36
C GLY A 105 20.50 4.74 -8.16
N HIS A 106 19.23 4.49 -8.46
CA HIS A 106 18.36 5.38 -9.25
C HIS A 106 17.27 5.97 -8.34
N HIS A 107 17.55 7.09 -7.68
CA HIS A 107 16.62 7.68 -6.70
C HIS A 107 15.31 8.19 -7.30
N ASP A 108 15.30 8.48 -8.60
CA ASP A 108 14.10 8.88 -9.33
C ASP A 108 13.04 7.77 -9.41
N VAL A 109 13.46 6.50 -9.30
CA VAL A 109 12.55 5.35 -9.41
C VAL A 109 11.55 5.28 -8.25
N PRO A 110 11.97 5.19 -6.96
CA PRO A 110 11.00 5.21 -5.86
C PRO A 110 10.27 6.54 -5.75
N LEU A 111 10.89 7.66 -6.14
CA LEU A 111 10.23 8.96 -6.14
C LEU A 111 9.07 9.01 -7.13
N SER A 112 9.26 8.50 -8.35
CA SER A 112 8.17 8.44 -9.32
C SER A 112 7.05 7.52 -8.87
N ASP A 113 7.36 6.41 -8.18
CA ASP A 113 6.33 5.54 -7.61
C ASP A 113 5.50 6.27 -6.55
N ALA A 114 6.13 7.04 -5.67
CA ALA A 114 5.42 7.81 -4.66
C ALA A 114 4.54 8.89 -5.30
N HIS A 115 5.01 9.59 -6.32
CA HIS A 115 4.21 10.57 -7.06
C HIS A 115 3.01 9.94 -7.75
N GLN A 116 3.16 8.76 -8.34
CA GLN A 116 2.07 8.05 -9.01
C GLN A 116 1.00 7.59 -8.01
N ALA A 117 1.41 7.22 -6.79
CA ALA A 117 0.49 6.73 -5.76
C ALA A 117 -0.45 7.82 -5.22
N ILE A 118 -0.06 9.08 -5.32
CA ILE A 118 -0.84 10.22 -4.86
C ILE A 118 -1.81 10.66 -5.96
#